data_dee8c95c7a2885e95cc9200580b7249c
#
_entry.id   dee8c95c7a2885e95cc9200580b7249c
#
_cell.length_a   1.000
_cell.length_b   1.000
_cell.length_c   1.000
_cell.angle_alpha   90.00
_cell.angle_beta   90.00
_cell.angle_gamma   90.00
#
_symmetry.space_group_name_H-M   'P 1'
#
loop_
_entity.id
_entity.type
_entity.pdbx_description
1 polymer ?
#
loop_
_entity_poly.entity_id
_entity_poly.type
_entity_poly.pdbx_seq_one_letter_code
_entity_poly.pdbx_strand_id
1 'polypeptide(L)'
;MKIYIENYKQIQKPGENNKSAIHRLQPLMLKTALADFPFFSGSNGFPVLQERTPAGKPYLPSHPAFHYNFSDSGDYLVLAVSPKHEIGVDLQKLTPVRAGVISMAERFFHPEDLALLRNAKDAEEQLKLFFRIWTIKEAYLKCTGEGLSGGLNRCPVCLAASQIGGLPFLEMAPPKTGYVLTVCESFPISSPPL
;
A
#
# COMPACT_ATOMS: atom_id res chain seq x y z
N MET A 1 -4.54 2.77 13.40
CA MET A 1 -3.87 2.00 12.33
C MET A 1 -2.89 1.00 12.94
N LYS A 2 -2.79 -0.23 12.39
CA LYS A 2 -1.73 -1.21 12.65
C LYS A 2 -1.21 -1.78 11.33
N ILE A 3 0.06 -2.17 11.32
CA ILE A 3 0.73 -2.79 10.17
C ILE A 3 1.28 -4.14 10.59
N TYR A 4 1.05 -5.16 9.77
CA TYR A 4 1.56 -6.52 9.93
C TYR A 4 2.43 -6.83 8.72
N ILE A 5 3.60 -7.39 8.95
CA ILE A 5 4.58 -7.72 7.91
C ILE A 5 5.03 -9.15 8.08
N GLU A 6 4.92 -9.94 7.01
CA GLU A 6 5.35 -11.34 6.99
C GLU A 6 6.35 -11.59 5.87
N ASN A 7 7.45 -12.27 6.19
CA ASN A 7 8.35 -12.79 5.18
C ASN A 7 7.82 -14.14 4.69
N TYR A 8 6.98 -14.11 3.66
CA TYR A 8 6.33 -15.33 3.16
C TYR A 8 7.32 -16.34 2.56
N LYS A 9 8.51 -15.90 2.15
CA LYS A 9 9.56 -16.81 1.66
C LYS A 9 10.09 -17.76 2.72
N GLN A 10 10.16 -17.30 3.98
CA GLN A 10 10.64 -18.12 5.10
C GLN A 10 9.64 -19.21 5.52
N ILE A 11 8.36 -19.02 5.20
CA ILE A 11 7.27 -19.93 5.58
C ILE A 11 6.59 -20.57 4.36
N GLN A 12 7.17 -20.40 3.18
CA GLN A 12 6.74 -21.03 1.95
C GLN A 12 6.96 -22.55 2.03
N LYS A 13 5.94 -23.33 1.67
CA LYS A 13 6.03 -24.79 1.67
C LYS A 13 6.88 -25.28 0.49
N PRO A 14 7.53 -26.46 0.60
CA PRO A 14 8.22 -27.07 -0.54
C PRO A 14 7.29 -27.20 -1.76
N GLY A 15 7.73 -26.70 -2.91
CA GLY A 15 6.97 -26.72 -4.17
C GLY A 15 5.84 -25.66 -4.28
N GLU A 16 5.58 -24.87 -3.23
CA GLU A 16 4.59 -23.80 -3.26
C GLU A 16 5.13 -22.58 -4.04
N ASN A 17 4.36 -22.04 -4.98
CA ASN A 17 4.71 -20.77 -5.63
C ASN A 17 4.32 -19.56 -4.76
N ASN A 18 4.86 -18.39 -5.08
CA ASN A 18 4.63 -17.15 -4.32
C ASN A 18 3.15 -16.81 -4.19
N LYS A 19 2.40 -16.89 -5.27
CA LYS A 19 0.97 -16.56 -5.28
C LYS A 19 0.18 -17.45 -4.33
N SER A 20 0.47 -18.74 -4.31
CA SER A 20 -0.17 -19.70 -3.41
C SER A 20 0.18 -19.43 -1.95
N ALA A 21 1.46 -19.12 -1.66
CA ALA A 21 1.90 -18.76 -0.31
C ALA A 21 1.18 -17.49 0.20
N ILE A 22 1.14 -16.45 -0.63
CA ILE A 22 0.44 -15.20 -0.31
C ILE A 22 -1.05 -15.46 -0.06
N HIS A 23 -1.75 -16.16 -0.95
CA HIS A 23 -3.17 -16.49 -0.79
C HIS A 23 -3.46 -17.27 0.49
N ARG A 24 -2.55 -18.16 0.90
CA ARG A 24 -2.67 -18.92 2.14
C ARG A 24 -2.47 -18.04 3.38
N LEU A 25 -1.59 -17.04 3.30
CA LEU A 25 -1.24 -16.18 4.44
C LEU A 25 -2.23 -15.04 4.66
N GLN A 26 -2.78 -14.46 3.60
CA GLN A 26 -3.70 -13.34 3.72
C GLN A 26 -4.83 -13.57 4.73
N PRO A 27 -5.60 -14.69 4.70
CA PRO A 27 -6.63 -14.92 5.69
C PRO A 27 -6.10 -15.13 7.10
N LEU A 28 -4.90 -15.70 7.26
CA LEU A 28 -4.27 -15.87 8.58
C LEU A 28 -3.87 -14.53 9.19
N MET A 29 -3.24 -13.66 8.41
CA MET A 29 -2.88 -12.30 8.84
C MET A 29 -4.13 -11.50 9.19
N LEU A 30 -5.21 -11.61 8.38
CA LEU A 30 -6.46 -10.93 8.65
C LEU A 30 -7.11 -11.42 9.94
N LYS A 31 -7.08 -12.72 10.22
CA LYS A 31 -7.55 -13.29 11.49
C LYS A 31 -6.78 -12.74 12.68
N THR A 32 -5.45 -12.71 12.58
CA THR A 32 -4.59 -12.12 13.62
C THR A 32 -4.93 -10.65 13.83
N ALA A 33 -5.07 -9.90 12.74
CA ALA A 33 -5.42 -8.48 12.81
C ALA A 33 -6.79 -8.23 13.47
N LEU A 34 -7.81 -9.03 13.13
CA LEU A 34 -9.14 -8.92 13.76
C LEU A 34 -9.08 -9.21 15.27
N ALA A 35 -8.31 -10.21 15.69
CA ALA A 35 -8.14 -10.55 17.10
C ALA A 35 -7.48 -9.41 17.91
N ASP A 36 -6.64 -8.62 17.28
CA ASP A 36 -5.97 -7.46 17.90
C ASP A 36 -6.88 -6.25 18.13
N PHE A 37 -8.10 -6.28 17.59
CA PHE A 37 -9.09 -5.24 17.79
C PHE A 37 -10.33 -5.80 18.52
N PRO A 38 -10.45 -5.61 19.84
CA PRO A 38 -11.49 -6.23 20.65
C PRO A 38 -12.93 -5.98 20.19
N PHE A 39 -13.18 -4.83 19.54
CA PHE A 39 -14.49 -4.47 18.99
C PHE A 39 -14.92 -5.38 17.82
N PHE A 40 -13.99 -6.10 17.21
CA PHE A 40 -14.25 -7.00 16.09
C PHE A 40 -14.06 -8.48 16.46
N SER A 41 -13.61 -8.78 17.68
CA SER A 41 -13.26 -10.14 18.13
C SER A 41 -14.46 -11.06 18.41
N GLY A 42 -15.69 -10.57 18.33
CA GLY A 42 -16.92 -11.34 18.61
C GLY A 42 -17.40 -12.24 17.47
N SER A 43 -16.76 -12.24 16.32
CA SER A 43 -17.16 -13.09 15.18
C SER A 43 -16.54 -14.48 15.27
N ASN A 44 -17.29 -15.44 15.80
CA ASN A 44 -16.88 -16.85 15.96
C ASN A 44 -16.78 -17.66 14.65
N GLY A 45 -16.77 -16.99 13.49
CA GLY A 45 -16.72 -17.63 12.17
C GLY A 45 -15.42 -17.38 11.42
N PHE A 46 -14.55 -18.40 11.34
CA PHE A 46 -13.45 -18.41 10.37
C PHE A 46 -13.74 -19.52 9.34
N PRO A 47 -13.59 -19.29 8.03
CA PRO A 47 -12.98 -18.14 7.37
C PRO A 47 -13.91 -16.91 7.35
N VAL A 48 -13.29 -15.72 7.53
CA VAL A 48 -14.01 -14.43 7.41
C VAL A 48 -14.37 -14.21 5.95
N LEU A 49 -15.67 -14.03 5.67
CA LEU A 49 -16.13 -13.73 4.32
C LEU A 49 -15.56 -12.38 3.86
N GLN A 50 -14.86 -12.41 2.74
CA GLN A 50 -14.35 -11.21 2.08
C GLN A 50 -15.13 -10.98 0.80
N GLU A 51 -15.55 -9.75 0.58
CA GLU A 51 -16.14 -9.30 -0.67
C GLU A 51 -15.28 -8.21 -1.29
N ARG A 52 -15.63 -7.79 -2.50
CA ARG A 52 -14.93 -6.72 -3.22
C ARG A 52 -15.91 -5.67 -3.68
N THR A 53 -15.49 -4.40 -3.58
CA THR A 53 -16.20 -3.29 -4.22
C THR A 53 -16.16 -3.46 -5.75
N PRO A 54 -17.01 -2.73 -6.51
CA PRO A 54 -16.95 -2.73 -7.99
C PRO A 54 -15.55 -2.40 -8.56
N ALA A 55 -14.77 -1.59 -7.86
CA ALA A 55 -13.38 -1.26 -8.23
C ALA A 55 -12.35 -2.29 -7.73
N GLY A 56 -12.78 -3.37 -7.07
CA GLY A 56 -11.93 -4.49 -6.66
C GLY A 56 -11.31 -4.38 -5.26
N LYS A 57 -11.57 -3.32 -4.50
CA LYS A 57 -11.07 -3.16 -3.13
C LYS A 57 -11.75 -4.19 -2.21
N PRO A 58 -10.99 -5.01 -1.45
CA PRO A 58 -11.59 -5.97 -0.54
C PRO A 58 -12.14 -5.32 0.72
N TYR A 59 -13.24 -5.87 1.25
CA TYR A 59 -13.86 -5.46 2.51
C TYR A 59 -14.50 -6.65 3.22
N LEU A 60 -14.86 -6.46 4.50
CA LEU A 60 -15.56 -7.46 5.31
C LEU A 60 -17.01 -7.02 5.53
N PRO A 61 -18.02 -7.69 4.91
CA PRO A 61 -19.43 -7.34 5.10
C PRO A 61 -19.88 -7.39 6.55
N SER A 62 -19.34 -8.35 7.33
CA SER A 62 -19.64 -8.50 8.75
C SER A 62 -18.97 -7.46 9.65
N HIS A 63 -17.97 -6.71 9.13
CA HIS A 63 -17.18 -5.73 9.86
C HIS A 63 -16.93 -4.48 9.00
N PRO A 64 -17.96 -3.73 8.62
CA PRO A 64 -17.84 -2.63 7.65
C PRO A 64 -16.93 -1.49 8.12
N ALA A 65 -16.71 -1.36 9.43
CA ALA A 65 -15.78 -0.37 9.99
C ALA A 65 -14.33 -0.89 10.11
N PHE A 66 -14.05 -2.14 9.72
CA PHE A 66 -12.70 -2.69 9.69
C PHE A 66 -12.12 -2.57 8.29
N HIS A 67 -11.41 -1.47 8.07
CA HIS A 67 -10.76 -1.20 6.80
C HIS A 67 -9.39 -1.87 6.75
N TYR A 68 -9.07 -2.51 5.64
CA TYR A 68 -7.78 -3.16 5.46
C TYR A 68 -7.31 -3.13 4.01
N ASN A 69 -6.02 -3.29 3.83
CA ASN A 69 -5.41 -3.41 2.52
C ASN A 69 -4.15 -4.27 2.58
N PHE A 70 -3.89 -5.04 1.52
CA PHE A 70 -2.69 -5.84 1.35
C PHE A 70 -1.77 -5.28 0.26
N SER A 71 -0.46 -5.48 0.44
CA SER A 71 0.53 -5.31 -0.61
C SER A 71 1.63 -6.36 -0.45
N ASP A 72 2.15 -6.85 -1.58
CA ASP A 72 3.29 -7.76 -1.59
C ASP A 72 4.36 -7.30 -2.59
N SER A 73 5.60 -7.47 -2.22
CA SER A 73 6.74 -7.24 -3.11
C SER A 73 7.96 -8.03 -2.63
N GLY A 74 8.71 -8.58 -3.59
CA GLY A 74 9.91 -9.37 -3.27
C GLY A 74 9.60 -10.57 -2.39
N ASP A 75 9.96 -10.50 -1.11
CA ASP A 75 9.83 -11.60 -0.15
C ASP A 75 8.77 -11.36 0.92
N TYR A 76 8.13 -10.18 0.90
CA TYR A 76 7.27 -9.73 1.99
C TYR A 76 5.83 -9.51 1.54
N LEU A 77 4.91 -9.85 2.46
CA LEU A 77 3.49 -9.52 2.43
C LEU A 77 3.20 -8.54 3.56
N VAL A 78 2.51 -7.47 3.27
CA VAL A 78 2.11 -6.44 4.23
C VAL A 78 0.59 -6.36 4.29
N LEU A 79 0.05 -6.26 5.50
CA LEU A 79 -1.34 -5.94 5.79
C LEU A 79 -1.39 -4.64 6.60
N ALA A 80 -2.10 -3.65 6.10
CA ALA A 80 -2.46 -2.46 6.84
C ALA A 80 -3.93 -2.53 7.27
N VAL A 81 -4.23 -2.14 8.50
CA VAL A 81 -5.60 -2.11 9.04
C VAL A 81 -5.89 -0.81 9.76
N SER A 82 -7.13 -0.33 9.62
CA SER A 82 -7.67 0.80 10.36
C SER A 82 -9.09 0.50 10.83
N PRO A 83 -9.42 0.76 12.12
CA PRO A 83 -10.78 0.59 12.64
C PRO A 83 -11.69 1.83 12.40
N LYS A 84 -11.22 2.82 11.66
CA LYS A 84 -11.92 4.12 11.54
C LYS A 84 -11.98 4.67 10.11
N HIS A 85 -10.95 4.46 9.32
CA HIS A 85 -10.76 5.16 8.05
C HIS A 85 -10.34 4.21 6.95
N GLU A 86 -10.74 4.52 5.72
CA GLU A 86 -10.23 3.83 4.55
C GLU A 86 -8.69 3.88 4.54
N ILE A 87 -8.07 2.77 4.21
CA ILE A 87 -6.62 2.60 4.23
C ILE A 87 -6.13 1.95 2.94
N GLY A 88 -4.96 2.36 2.50
CA GLY A 88 -4.20 1.73 1.42
C GLY A 88 -2.74 1.59 1.82
N VAL A 89 -2.12 0.50 1.44
CA VAL A 89 -0.70 0.23 1.67
C VAL A 89 -0.04 -0.21 0.38
N ASP A 90 1.17 0.26 0.15
CA ASP A 90 2.00 -0.30 -0.90
C ASP A 90 3.43 -0.53 -0.40
N LEU A 91 3.99 -1.68 -0.81
CA LEU A 91 5.36 -2.11 -0.58
C LEU A 91 6.02 -2.34 -1.92
N GLN A 92 7.22 -1.79 -2.14
CA GLN A 92 8.00 -2.06 -3.33
C GLN A 92 9.44 -2.42 -2.98
N LYS A 93 9.94 -3.49 -3.61
CA LYS A 93 11.36 -3.80 -3.63
C LYS A 93 12.05 -2.94 -4.68
N LEU A 94 13.11 -2.24 -4.31
CA LEU A 94 13.90 -1.47 -5.26
C LEU A 94 14.62 -2.44 -6.22
N THR A 95 14.23 -2.40 -7.48
CA THR A 95 14.79 -3.23 -8.54
C THR A 95 15.08 -2.39 -9.78
N PRO A 96 16.08 -2.73 -10.60
CA PRO A 96 16.30 -2.00 -11.84
C PRO A 96 15.04 -1.98 -12.73
N VAL A 97 14.69 -0.80 -13.23
CA VAL A 97 13.56 -0.61 -14.14
C VAL A 97 14.01 -0.81 -15.57
N ARG A 98 13.60 -1.91 -16.23
CA ARG A 98 14.09 -2.31 -17.57
C ARG A 98 13.88 -1.23 -18.64
N ALA A 99 12.73 -0.56 -18.63
CA ALA A 99 12.43 0.51 -19.58
C ALA A 99 13.12 1.85 -19.22
N GLY A 100 13.86 1.90 -18.11
CA GLY A 100 14.36 3.14 -17.52
C GLY A 100 13.31 3.87 -16.68
N VAL A 101 13.77 4.49 -15.61
CA VAL A 101 12.92 5.19 -14.62
C VAL A 101 12.13 6.33 -15.27
N ILE A 102 12.79 7.16 -16.07
CA ILE A 102 12.16 8.30 -16.73
C ILE A 102 11.07 7.86 -17.72
N SER A 103 11.36 6.87 -18.56
CA SER A 103 10.38 6.38 -19.54
C SER A 103 9.13 5.79 -18.88
N MET A 104 9.29 5.11 -17.74
CA MET A 104 8.15 4.63 -16.95
C MET A 104 7.37 5.79 -16.32
N ALA A 105 8.08 6.78 -15.77
CA ALA A 105 7.45 7.94 -15.16
C ALA A 105 6.68 8.80 -16.19
N GLU A 106 7.20 8.96 -17.40
CA GLU A 106 6.50 9.66 -18.51
C GLU A 106 5.15 9.04 -18.84
N ARG A 107 4.99 7.74 -18.65
CA ARG A 107 3.73 7.03 -18.94
C ARG A 107 2.71 7.13 -17.79
N PHE A 108 3.19 7.19 -16.56
CA PHE A 108 2.33 6.93 -15.39
C PHE A 108 2.30 8.06 -14.36
N PHE A 109 3.25 9.00 -14.39
CA PHE A 109 3.32 10.02 -13.34
C PHE A 109 2.75 11.36 -13.81
N HIS A 110 2.36 12.16 -12.84
CA HIS A 110 2.02 13.57 -13.08
C HIS A 110 3.28 14.34 -13.54
N PRO A 111 3.14 15.36 -14.41
CA PRO A 111 4.30 16.16 -14.86
C PRO A 111 5.17 16.72 -13.73
N GLU A 112 4.58 17.11 -12.61
CA GLU A 112 5.34 17.62 -11.44
C GLU A 112 6.22 16.53 -10.81
N ASP A 113 5.72 15.29 -10.70
CA ASP A 113 6.50 14.16 -10.20
C ASP A 113 7.64 13.79 -11.14
N LEU A 114 7.37 13.86 -12.44
CA LEU A 114 8.41 13.66 -13.47
C LEU A 114 9.50 14.72 -13.38
N ALA A 115 9.14 15.98 -13.11
CA ALA A 115 10.12 17.06 -12.91
C ALA A 115 11.02 16.78 -11.69
N LEU A 116 10.45 16.25 -10.59
CA LEU A 116 11.25 15.84 -9.43
C LEU A 116 12.27 14.76 -9.80
N LEU A 117 11.85 13.75 -10.57
CA LEU A 117 12.74 12.67 -11.01
C LEU A 117 13.87 13.15 -11.92
N ARG A 118 13.58 14.10 -12.82
CA ARG A 118 14.59 14.68 -13.73
C ARG A 118 15.64 15.52 -13.01
N ASN A 119 15.30 16.08 -11.83
CA ASN A 119 16.18 16.87 -10.99
C ASN A 119 16.99 16.03 -9.99
N ALA A 120 16.83 14.70 -9.95
CA ALA A 120 17.63 13.83 -9.11
C ALA A 120 19.11 13.91 -9.51
N LYS A 121 20.00 13.92 -8.52
CA LYS A 121 21.45 14.15 -8.71
C LYS A 121 22.17 13.02 -9.46
N ASP A 122 21.66 11.79 -9.30
CA ASP A 122 22.22 10.58 -9.90
C ASP A 122 21.15 9.50 -10.10
N ALA A 123 21.55 8.40 -10.79
CA ALA A 123 20.65 7.30 -11.11
C ALA A 123 20.15 6.55 -9.86
N GLU A 124 20.92 6.52 -8.79
CA GLU A 124 20.52 5.85 -7.55
C GLU A 124 19.41 6.64 -6.83
N GLU A 125 19.59 7.95 -6.71
CA GLU A 125 18.56 8.83 -6.16
C GLU A 125 17.31 8.82 -7.03
N GLN A 126 17.46 8.85 -8.35
CA GLN A 126 16.35 8.78 -9.30
C GLN A 126 15.54 7.49 -9.14
N LEU A 127 16.21 6.33 -8.97
CA LEU A 127 15.55 5.04 -8.73
C LEU A 127 14.79 5.03 -7.39
N LYS A 128 15.42 5.52 -6.32
CA LYS A 128 14.79 5.61 -4.99
C LYS A 128 13.57 6.52 -5.02
N LEU A 129 13.69 7.68 -5.65
CA LEU A 129 12.61 8.65 -5.77
C LEU A 129 11.45 8.12 -6.62
N PHE A 130 11.76 7.38 -7.71
CA PHE A 130 10.75 6.72 -8.52
C PHE A 130 9.90 5.74 -7.70
N PHE A 131 10.54 4.81 -6.98
CA PHE A 131 9.81 3.85 -6.17
C PHE A 131 9.08 4.51 -4.99
N ARG A 132 9.64 5.58 -4.42
CA ARG A 132 8.98 6.38 -3.40
C ARG A 132 7.67 6.99 -3.92
N ILE A 133 7.71 7.69 -5.06
CA ILE A 133 6.51 8.28 -5.69
C ILE A 133 5.53 7.19 -6.12
N TRP A 134 6.01 6.08 -6.71
CA TRP A 134 5.18 4.96 -7.11
C TRP A 134 4.40 4.39 -5.93
N THR A 135 5.08 4.07 -4.83
CA THR A 135 4.47 3.49 -3.61
C THR A 135 3.43 4.43 -3.00
N ILE A 136 3.70 5.74 -2.98
CA ILE A 136 2.75 6.75 -2.48
C ILE A 136 1.48 6.74 -3.34
N LYS A 137 1.61 6.74 -4.66
CA LYS A 137 0.49 6.74 -5.60
C LYS A 137 -0.33 5.45 -5.52
N GLU A 138 0.32 4.30 -5.44
CA GLU A 138 -0.35 3.01 -5.29
C GLU A 138 -1.09 2.92 -3.94
N ALA A 139 -0.47 3.36 -2.85
CA ALA A 139 -1.12 3.41 -1.54
C ALA A 139 -2.35 4.33 -1.57
N TYR A 140 -2.27 5.48 -2.24
CA TYR A 140 -3.39 6.40 -2.42
C TYR A 140 -4.54 5.75 -3.21
N LEU A 141 -4.27 5.14 -4.37
CA LEU A 141 -5.30 4.48 -5.19
C LEU A 141 -5.95 3.30 -4.46
N LYS A 142 -5.18 2.56 -3.67
CA LYS A 142 -5.70 1.49 -2.80
C LYS A 142 -6.55 2.05 -1.65
N CYS A 143 -6.18 3.21 -1.11
CA CYS A 143 -6.94 3.89 -0.07
C CYS A 143 -8.30 4.38 -0.60
N THR A 144 -8.30 5.11 -1.72
CA THR A 144 -9.53 5.62 -2.33
C THR A 144 -10.40 4.52 -2.95
N GLY A 145 -9.81 3.36 -3.25
CA GLY A 145 -10.50 2.26 -3.92
C GLY A 145 -10.75 2.48 -5.41
N GLU A 146 -10.13 3.49 -6.03
CA GLU A 146 -10.28 3.78 -7.46
C GLU A 146 -9.60 2.75 -8.36
N GLY A 147 -8.68 1.95 -7.79
CA GLY A 147 -7.87 1.00 -8.55
C GLY A 147 -6.93 1.70 -9.55
N LEU A 148 -6.23 0.91 -10.37
CA LEU A 148 -5.32 1.46 -11.40
C LEU A 148 -6.03 2.30 -12.46
N SER A 149 -7.33 2.10 -12.66
CA SER A 149 -8.15 2.93 -13.56
C SER A 149 -8.29 4.38 -13.10
N GLY A 150 -8.06 4.66 -11.80
CA GLY A 150 -8.00 6.01 -11.25
C GLY A 150 -6.85 6.85 -11.83
N GLY A 151 -5.82 6.20 -12.38
CA GLY A 151 -4.68 6.83 -13.04
C GLY A 151 -3.64 7.38 -12.06
N LEU A 152 -2.42 6.87 -12.16
CA LEU A 152 -1.28 7.34 -11.36
C LEU A 152 -0.87 8.79 -11.70
N ASN A 153 -1.35 9.33 -12.82
CA ASN A 153 -1.02 10.68 -13.29
C ASN A 153 -2.00 11.78 -12.85
N ARG A 154 -3.07 11.44 -12.13
CA ARG A 154 -4.13 12.41 -11.77
C ARG A 154 -3.70 13.45 -10.75
N CYS A 155 -2.90 13.05 -9.76
CA CYS A 155 -2.49 13.92 -8.68
C CYS A 155 -0.97 13.90 -8.52
N PRO A 156 -0.31 15.07 -8.38
CA PRO A 156 1.08 15.13 -7.98
C PRO A 156 1.23 14.72 -6.51
N VAL A 157 2.42 14.22 -6.18
CA VAL A 157 2.81 13.92 -4.81
C VAL A 157 3.44 15.15 -4.18
N CYS A 158 2.87 15.67 -3.12
CA CYS A 158 3.47 16.74 -2.33
C CYS A 158 4.34 16.14 -1.21
N LEU A 159 5.62 15.89 -1.50
CA LEU A 159 6.56 15.29 -0.54
C LEU A 159 6.76 16.16 0.71
N ALA A 160 6.79 17.50 0.55
CA ALA A 160 6.99 18.44 1.65
C ALA A 160 5.83 18.43 2.66
N ALA A 161 4.60 18.25 2.18
CA ALA A 161 3.41 18.18 3.01
C ALA A 161 3.00 16.75 3.38
N SER A 162 3.68 15.73 2.85
CA SER A 162 3.31 14.31 2.97
C SER A 162 1.84 14.06 2.55
N GLN A 163 1.44 14.61 1.40
CA GLN A 163 0.06 14.55 0.89
C GLN A 163 0.01 14.18 -0.60
N ILE A 164 -1.08 13.53 -0.99
CA ILE A 164 -1.47 13.26 -2.37
C ILE A 164 -2.99 13.32 -2.50
N GLY A 165 -3.50 14.09 -3.48
CA GLY A 165 -4.95 14.21 -3.73
C GLY A 165 -5.74 14.66 -2.49
N GLY A 166 -5.14 15.45 -1.60
CA GLY A 166 -5.74 15.90 -0.34
C GLY A 166 -5.71 14.88 0.81
N LEU A 167 -5.17 13.68 0.60
CA LEU A 167 -5.00 12.68 1.67
C LEU A 167 -3.55 12.66 2.18
N PRO A 168 -3.34 12.46 3.49
CA PRO A 168 -2.02 12.26 4.05
C PRO A 168 -1.48 10.88 3.69
N PHE A 169 -0.15 10.78 3.58
CA PHE A 169 0.55 9.52 3.54
C PHE A 169 1.65 9.46 4.60
N LEU A 170 2.00 8.24 5.00
CA LEU A 170 3.08 7.96 5.92
C LEU A 170 4.07 7.00 5.26
N GLU A 171 5.32 7.41 5.18
CA GLU A 171 6.41 6.51 4.81
C GLU A 171 6.84 5.74 6.07
N MET A 172 6.75 4.44 6.00
CA MET A 172 7.02 3.54 7.12
C MET A 172 8.43 2.95 7.00
N ALA A 173 9.00 2.56 8.12
CA ALA A 173 10.22 1.76 8.10
C ALA A 173 9.95 0.45 7.33
N PRO A 174 10.68 0.18 6.23
CA PRO A 174 10.46 -1.03 5.46
C PRO A 174 11.00 -2.27 6.20
N PRO A 175 10.54 -3.48 5.87
CA PRO A 175 10.96 -4.71 6.53
C PRO A 175 12.45 -5.00 6.37
N LYS A 176 13.06 -4.45 5.35
CA LYS A 176 14.49 -4.63 5.02
C LYS A 176 14.98 -3.48 4.15
N THR A 177 16.28 -3.17 4.23
CA THR A 177 16.96 -2.28 3.28
C THR A 177 16.70 -2.72 1.83
N GLY A 178 16.48 -1.76 0.93
CA GLY A 178 16.13 -2.03 -0.47
C GLY A 178 14.63 -2.20 -0.72
N TYR A 179 13.81 -1.82 0.24
CA TYR A 179 12.36 -1.69 0.09
C TYR A 179 11.89 -0.29 0.45
N VAL A 180 10.74 0.10 -0.05
CA VAL A 180 9.96 1.27 0.37
C VAL A 180 8.55 0.83 0.74
N LEU A 181 7.99 1.42 1.78
CA LEU A 181 6.68 1.10 2.32
C LEU A 181 5.92 2.40 2.61
N THR A 182 4.75 2.55 2.04
CA THR A 182 3.89 3.72 2.25
C THR A 182 2.47 3.28 2.63
N VAL A 183 1.88 4.03 3.53
CA VAL A 183 0.48 3.92 3.91
C VAL A 183 -0.23 5.24 3.64
N CYS A 184 -1.42 5.17 3.06
CA CYS A 184 -2.35 6.28 2.92
C CYS A 184 -3.62 5.95 3.72
N GLU A 185 -4.10 6.89 4.52
CA GLU A 185 -5.32 6.73 5.32
C GLU A 185 -6.21 7.97 5.14
N SER A 186 -7.51 7.77 4.93
CA SER A 186 -8.45 8.85 4.66
C SER A 186 -8.85 9.58 5.95
N PHE A 187 -7.91 10.22 6.62
CA PHE A 187 -8.26 11.15 7.69
C PHE A 187 -8.96 12.37 7.12
N PRO A 188 -10.01 12.89 7.74
CA PRO A 188 -10.34 14.27 7.54
C PRO A 188 -9.17 15.09 8.06
N ILE A 189 -8.49 15.83 7.17
CA ILE A 189 -7.49 16.81 7.58
C ILE A 189 -8.24 17.77 8.51
N SER A 190 -8.00 17.66 9.81
CA SER A 190 -8.43 18.70 10.74
C SER A 190 -7.78 19.98 10.23
N SER A 191 -8.60 20.96 9.84
CA SER A 191 -8.10 22.28 9.46
C SER A 191 -7.08 22.72 10.51
N PRO A 192 -5.94 23.29 10.12
CA PRO A 192 -5.01 23.84 11.09
C PRO A 192 -5.78 24.81 11.99
N PRO A 193 -5.51 24.86 13.27
CA PRO A 193 -6.11 25.88 14.14
C PRO A 193 -5.83 27.24 13.54
N LEU A 194 -6.89 28.04 13.38
CA LEU A 194 -6.87 29.44 12.96
C LEU A 194 -5.99 30.27 13.88
#